data_0f459726360753eff1b9d6824225095d
#
_entry.id   0f459726360753eff1b9d6824225095d
#
_cell.length_a   1.000
_cell.length_b   1.000
_cell.length_c   1.000
_cell.angle_alpha   90.00
_cell.angle_beta   90.00
_cell.angle_gamma   90.00
#
_symmetry.space_group_name_H-M   'P 1'
#
loop_
_entity.id
_entity.type
_entity.pdbx_description
1 polymer ?
#
loop_
_entity_poly.entity_id
_entity_poly.type
_entity_poly.pdbx_seq_one_letter_code
_entity_poly.pdbx_strand_id
1 'polypeptide(L)'
;MKKIWKIMILCMILCFFCAGCSNDDEMISEDRPKPTTEKRTEIIKQKTTQTKNEATVDQEEQDQQEKRIKIAIDAGHQKKQMSAKEAIGPGSDKTKPMVSSGTEGVVTKRTEYQVNLEVSLKLKSALIARGYDVYMIRETNDVSLSNKKRALMANESGSDILLRIHCNSADSQSANGALTMSPTSSNPYCRSIAANSQELSECV
;
A
#
# COMPACT_ATOMS: atom_id res chain seq x y z
N MET A 1 -2.85 31.16 27.19
CA MET A 1 -2.95 29.87 27.89
C MET A 1 -4.33 29.57 28.50
N LYS A 2 -5.46 30.02 27.93
CA LYS A 2 -6.81 29.82 28.49
C LYS A 2 -7.82 29.19 27.51
N LYS A 3 -7.37 28.65 26.35
CA LYS A 3 -8.26 28.02 25.35
C LYS A 3 -8.13 26.48 25.23
N ILE A 4 -7.17 25.85 25.91
CA ILE A 4 -6.93 24.41 25.79
C ILE A 4 -7.74 23.60 26.82
N TRP A 5 -8.22 24.21 27.88
CA TRP A 5 -8.95 23.50 28.95
C TRP A 5 -10.42 23.20 28.65
N LYS A 6 -11.03 23.86 27.69
CA LYS A 6 -12.47 23.61 27.38
C LYS A 6 -12.76 22.41 26.47
N ILE A 7 -11.75 21.81 25.84
CA ILE A 7 -11.93 20.66 24.93
C ILE A 7 -11.80 19.32 25.68
N MET A 8 -11.15 19.27 26.83
CA MET A 8 -11.01 18.04 27.61
C MET A 8 -12.23 17.62 28.44
N ILE A 9 -13.22 18.47 28.64
CA ILE A 9 -14.40 18.16 29.48
C ILE A 9 -15.56 17.57 28.65
N LEU A 10 -15.53 17.68 27.34
CA LEU A 10 -16.64 17.17 26.48
C LEU A 10 -16.49 15.68 26.07
N CYS A 11 -15.33 15.05 26.30
CA CYS A 11 -15.13 13.62 26.00
C CYS A 11 -15.45 12.65 27.13
N MET A 12 -15.88 13.12 28.33
CA MET A 12 -16.09 12.28 29.51
C MET A 12 -17.57 12.00 29.86
N ILE A 13 -18.53 12.39 29.02
CA ILE A 13 -19.99 12.22 29.30
C ILE A 13 -20.69 11.19 28.43
N LEU A 14 -19.99 10.47 27.54
CA LEU A 14 -20.65 9.50 26.62
C LEU A 14 -20.40 8.01 26.95
N CYS A 15 -20.01 7.65 28.16
CA CYS A 15 -19.75 6.24 28.54
C CYS A 15 -20.59 5.75 29.72
N PHE A 16 -21.86 6.17 29.86
CA PHE A 16 -22.75 5.58 30.87
C PHE A 16 -24.17 5.44 30.32
N PHE A 17 -24.43 4.41 29.52
CA PHE A 17 -25.76 3.81 29.33
C PHE A 17 -25.62 2.51 28.52
N CYS A 18 -25.36 1.42 29.19
CA CYS A 18 -25.70 0.05 28.79
C CYS A 18 -25.47 -0.89 29.96
N ALA A 19 -26.45 -0.95 30.87
CA ALA A 19 -26.59 -2.08 31.80
C ALA A 19 -28.08 -2.21 32.08
N GLY A 20 -28.67 -3.27 31.53
CA GLY A 20 -30.06 -3.65 31.78
C GLY A 20 -30.34 -5.01 31.14
N CYS A 21 -29.79 -6.06 31.74
CA CYS A 21 -30.28 -7.42 31.51
C CYS A 21 -31.26 -7.75 32.64
N SER A 22 -32.53 -7.94 32.32
CA SER A 22 -33.50 -8.63 33.19
C SER A 22 -33.75 -10.02 32.63
N ASN A 23 -33.46 -11.02 33.45
CA ASN A 23 -33.89 -12.40 33.27
C ASN A 23 -35.37 -12.49 33.58
N ASP A 24 -36.16 -13.00 32.66
CA ASP A 24 -37.49 -13.56 32.96
C ASP A 24 -37.50 -15.02 32.50
N ASP A 25 -37.45 -15.90 33.51
CA ASP A 25 -37.71 -17.33 33.38
C ASP A 25 -39.22 -17.52 33.26
N GLU A 26 -39.73 -17.83 32.08
CA GLU A 26 -41.10 -18.29 31.88
C GLU A 26 -41.10 -19.80 31.55
N MET A 27 -41.57 -20.61 32.51
CA MET A 27 -41.88 -22.01 32.34
C MET A 27 -43.06 -22.18 31.39
N ILE A 28 -42.80 -22.69 30.20
CA ILE A 28 -43.85 -23.09 29.24
C ILE A 28 -44.05 -24.59 29.30
N SER A 29 -45.27 -24.98 29.70
CA SER A 29 -45.79 -26.34 29.81
C SER A 29 -45.69 -27.14 28.51
N GLU A 30 -45.37 -28.42 28.66
CA GLU A 30 -45.47 -29.47 27.61
C GLU A 30 -46.92 -29.63 27.15
N ASP A 31 -47.22 -29.12 25.93
CA ASP A 31 -48.19 -29.79 25.05
C ASP A 31 -48.10 -29.18 23.62
N ARG A 32 -47.25 -29.76 22.77
CA ARG A 32 -47.24 -29.48 21.34
C ARG A 32 -47.11 -30.80 20.58
N PRO A 33 -48.03 -31.10 19.64
CA PRO A 33 -47.96 -32.34 18.84
C PRO A 33 -46.71 -32.34 17.97
N LYS A 34 -45.99 -33.47 17.93
CA LYS A 34 -44.80 -33.69 17.08
C LYS A 34 -45.19 -33.57 15.62
N PRO A 35 -44.46 -32.77 14.80
CA PRO A 35 -44.71 -32.69 13.38
C PRO A 35 -44.42 -34.02 12.69
N THR A 36 -45.27 -34.39 11.72
CA THR A 36 -45.11 -35.58 10.87
C THR A 36 -43.84 -35.53 10.05
N THR A 37 -43.31 -36.68 9.70
CA THR A 37 -42.01 -36.86 8.97
C THR A 37 -41.91 -36.02 7.68
N GLU A 38 -43.02 -35.83 6.97
CA GLU A 38 -43.07 -35.03 5.75
C GLU A 38 -42.78 -33.53 5.96
N LYS A 39 -43.36 -32.91 7.01
CA LYS A 39 -43.10 -31.51 7.37
C LYS A 39 -41.62 -31.28 7.78
N ARG A 40 -40.99 -32.28 8.38
CA ARG A 40 -39.58 -32.19 8.80
C ARG A 40 -38.64 -32.18 7.57
N THR A 41 -38.96 -32.91 6.53
CA THR A 41 -38.17 -32.99 5.29
C THR A 41 -38.28 -31.69 4.50
N GLU A 42 -39.45 -31.05 4.43
CA GLU A 42 -39.57 -29.73 3.77
C GLU A 42 -38.83 -28.62 4.52
N ILE A 43 -38.90 -28.56 5.82
CA ILE A 43 -38.16 -27.58 6.63
C ILE A 43 -36.63 -27.72 6.45
N ILE A 44 -36.14 -28.97 6.38
CA ILE A 44 -34.71 -29.24 6.15
C ILE A 44 -34.32 -28.81 4.72
N LYS A 45 -35.13 -29.07 3.69
CA LYS A 45 -34.86 -28.61 2.32
C LYS A 45 -34.85 -27.10 2.21
N GLN A 46 -35.80 -26.38 2.82
CA GLN A 46 -35.85 -24.93 2.80
C GLN A 46 -34.65 -24.31 3.55
N LYS A 47 -34.27 -24.85 4.70
CA LYS A 47 -33.10 -24.38 5.47
C LYS A 47 -31.78 -24.63 4.71
N THR A 48 -31.64 -25.78 4.02
CA THR A 48 -30.46 -26.10 3.22
C THR A 48 -30.36 -25.21 1.97
N THR A 49 -31.50 -24.83 1.37
CA THR A 49 -31.52 -23.94 0.20
C THR A 49 -31.19 -22.49 0.60
N GLN A 50 -31.71 -22.01 1.74
CA GLN A 50 -31.35 -20.67 2.25
C GLN A 50 -29.86 -20.58 2.63
N THR A 51 -29.33 -21.56 3.35
CA THR A 51 -27.88 -21.57 3.73
C THR A 51 -26.97 -21.65 2.49
N LYS A 52 -27.41 -22.33 1.43
CA LYS A 52 -26.62 -22.41 0.19
C LYS A 52 -26.67 -21.11 -0.63
N ASN A 53 -27.82 -20.41 -0.60
CA ASN A 53 -27.95 -19.12 -1.28
C ASN A 53 -27.21 -17.98 -0.53
N GLU A 54 -27.25 -17.99 0.80
CA GLU A 54 -26.47 -17.03 1.62
C GLU A 54 -24.96 -17.24 1.41
N ALA A 55 -24.47 -18.50 1.38
CA ALA A 55 -23.05 -18.79 1.14
C ALA A 55 -22.58 -18.44 -0.28
N THR A 56 -23.45 -18.48 -1.28
CA THR A 56 -23.11 -18.08 -2.66
C THR A 56 -23.16 -16.56 -2.83
N VAL A 57 -24.06 -15.84 -2.16
CA VAL A 57 -24.13 -14.37 -2.19
C VAL A 57 -22.91 -13.78 -1.50
N ASP A 58 -22.50 -14.30 -0.34
CA ASP A 58 -21.31 -13.84 0.37
C ASP A 58 -19.99 -14.12 -0.40
N GLN A 59 -19.93 -15.17 -1.22
CA GLN A 59 -18.79 -15.46 -2.09
C GLN A 59 -18.77 -14.58 -3.35
N GLU A 60 -19.91 -14.24 -3.92
CA GLU A 60 -20.00 -13.32 -5.07
C GLU A 60 -19.73 -11.85 -4.66
N GLU A 61 -20.11 -11.43 -3.45
CA GLU A 61 -19.75 -10.11 -2.92
C GLU A 61 -18.26 -10.00 -2.53
N GLN A 62 -17.59 -11.08 -2.11
CA GLN A 62 -16.16 -11.09 -1.83
C GLN A 62 -15.29 -11.08 -3.10
N ASP A 63 -15.78 -11.60 -4.23
CA ASP A 63 -15.04 -11.65 -5.50
C ASP A 63 -15.16 -10.34 -6.32
N GLN A 64 -16.04 -9.41 -5.93
CA GLN A 64 -16.21 -8.07 -6.55
C GLN A 64 -15.43 -6.95 -5.82
N GLN A 65 -14.54 -7.27 -4.91
CA GLN A 65 -13.61 -6.26 -4.42
C GLN A 65 -12.67 -5.89 -5.58
N GLU A 66 -12.97 -4.79 -6.25
CA GLU A 66 -12.12 -4.25 -7.33
C GLU A 66 -10.66 -4.28 -6.88
N LYS A 67 -9.85 -5.07 -7.58
CA LYS A 67 -8.42 -5.19 -7.28
C LYS A 67 -7.78 -3.81 -7.32
N ARG A 68 -7.48 -3.24 -6.17
CA ARG A 68 -6.81 -1.95 -6.08
C ARG A 68 -5.44 -2.02 -6.74
N ILE A 69 -5.12 -1.01 -7.54
CA ILE A 69 -3.79 -0.86 -8.10
C ILE A 69 -2.81 -0.62 -6.93
N LYS A 70 -1.76 -1.43 -6.89
CA LYS A 70 -0.70 -1.34 -5.89
C LYS A 70 0.53 -0.67 -6.46
N ILE A 71 1.02 0.36 -5.78
CA ILE A 71 2.15 1.18 -6.21
C ILE A 71 3.29 1.02 -5.23
N ALA A 72 4.46 0.56 -5.71
CA ALA A 72 5.70 0.60 -4.94
C ALA A 72 6.36 1.97 -5.11
N ILE A 73 6.78 2.59 -4.01
CA ILE A 73 7.55 3.84 -4.02
C ILE A 73 8.97 3.57 -3.48
N ASP A 74 9.97 3.85 -4.29
CA ASP A 74 11.38 3.78 -3.92
C ASP A 74 11.95 5.20 -3.79
N ALA A 75 12.06 5.68 -2.56
CA ALA A 75 12.81 6.90 -2.26
C ALA A 75 14.31 6.65 -2.51
N GLY A 76 14.85 7.19 -3.59
CA GLY A 76 16.24 6.96 -4.01
C GLY A 76 17.26 7.31 -2.93
N HIS A 77 18.41 6.68 -3.00
CA HIS A 77 19.52 6.83 -2.03
C HIS A 77 19.15 6.48 -0.57
N GLN A 78 20.09 6.66 0.33
CA GLN A 78 19.99 6.45 1.77
C GLN A 78 21.19 7.12 2.47
N LYS A 79 21.12 7.27 3.79
CA LYS A 79 22.15 7.94 4.58
C LYS A 79 23.55 7.30 4.40
N LYS A 80 23.62 5.98 4.41
CA LYS A 80 24.88 5.25 4.27
C LYS A 80 25.03 4.70 2.86
N GLN A 81 26.00 5.21 2.11
CA GLN A 81 26.36 4.64 0.81
C GLN A 81 26.91 3.21 0.94
N MET A 82 26.78 2.44 -0.12
CA MET A 82 27.34 1.07 -0.24
C MET A 82 28.19 1.01 -1.52
N SER A 83 29.51 1.11 -1.37
CA SER A 83 30.47 1.18 -2.49
C SER A 83 30.80 -0.19 -3.09
N ALA A 84 30.49 -1.28 -2.41
CA ALA A 84 30.58 -2.63 -2.99
C ALA A 84 29.79 -2.68 -4.30
N LYS A 85 30.23 -3.52 -5.23
CA LYS A 85 29.63 -3.60 -6.56
C LYS A 85 28.56 -4.69 -6.63
N GLU A 86 27.54 -4.44 -7.43
CA GLU A 86 26.50 -5.40 -7.81
C GLU A 86 26.27 -5.36 -9.33
N ALA A 87 25.76 -6.45 -9.91
CA ALA A 87 25.39 -6.51 -11.32
C ALA A 87 24.32 -5.47 -11.67
N ILE A 88 24.40 -4.88 -12.87
CA ILE A 88 23.41 -3.90 -13.34
C ILE A 88 22.04 -4.51 -13.70
N GLY A 89 21.99 -5.82 -13.89
CA GLY A 89 20.77 -6.58 -14.21
C GLY A 89 21.03 -8.10 -14.11
N PRO A 90 19.98 -8.91 -14.21
CA PRO A 90 20.10 -10.37 -14.16
C PRO A 90 21.05 -10.90 -15.25
N GLY A 91 22.04 -11.72 -14.84
CA GLY A 91 23.02 -12.31 -15.77
C GLY A 91 24.03 -11.34 -16.38
N SER A 92 24.11 -10.09 -15.90
CA SER A 92 25.07 -9.11 -16.42
C SER A 92 26.44 -9.23 -15.75
N ASP A 93 27.49 -9.26 -16.55
CA ASP A 93 28.88 -9.13 -16.09
C ASP A 93 29.25 -7.67 -15.76
N LYS A 94 28.48 -6.71 -16.26
CA LYS A 94 28.67 -5.30 -15.94
C LYS A 94 28.17 -5.00 -14.52
N THR A 95 28.98 -4.26 -13.77
CA THR A 95 28.67 -3.93 -12.37
C THR A 95 28.65 -2.42 -12.13
N LYS A 96 27.98 -2.01 -11.08
CA LYS A 96 27.93 -0.65 -10.53
C LYS A 96 28.00 -0.67 -9.01
N PRO A 97 28.30 0.45 -8.33
CA PRO A 97 28.14 0.53 -6.88
C PRO A 97 26.69 0.21 -6.47
N MET A 98 26.56 -0.48 -5.33
CA MET A 98 25.25 -0.90 -4.79
C MET A 98 24.29 0.27 -4.58
N VAL A 99 24.76 1.35 -3.94
CA VAL A 99 24.02 2.59 -3.77
C VAL A 99 24.96 3.74 -3.42
N SER A 100 24.78 4.90 -4.04
CA SER A 100 25.47 6.14 -3.68
C SER A 100 24.67 6.90 -2.61
N SER A 101 25.32 7.89 -1.98
CA SER A 101 24.66 8.82 -1.05
C SER A 101 23.73 9.82 -1.75
N GLY A 102 23.83 9.94 -3.07
CA GLY A 102 23.15 10.99 -3.86
C GLY A 102 23.89 12.32 -3.84
N THR A 103 23.20 13.35 -4.26
CA THR A 103 23.69 14.74 -4.31
C THR A 103 23.31 15.52 -3.06
N GLU A 104 23.75 16.76 -2.98
CA GLU A 104 23.40 17.71 -1.91
C GLU A 104 23.08 19.09 -2.53
N GLY A 105 22.06 19.75 -2.02
CA GLY A 105 21.71 21.10 -2.45
C GLY A 105 22.82 22.10 -2.11
N VAL A 106 23.31 22.82 -3.13
CA VAL A 106 24.43 23.74 -3.00
C VAL A 106 24.19 24.83 -1.95
N VAL A 107 22.96 25.37 -1.91
CA VAL A 107 22.55 26.44 -0.99
C VAL A 107 21.92 25.86 0.27
N THR A 108 20.97 24.94 0.10
CA THR A 108 20.16 24.41 1.23
C THR A 108 20.90 23.41 2.10
N LYS A 109 21.99 22.82 1.60
CA LYS A 109 22.73 21.73 2.26
C LYS A 109 21.87 20.52 2.63
N ARG A 110 20.70 20.41 2.01
CA ARG A 110 19.85 19.23 2.16
C ARG A 110 20.35 18.12 1.25
N THR A 111 20.51 16.94 1.79
CA THR A 111 20.93 15.78 1.02
C THR A 111 19.78 15.20 0.21
N GLU A 112 20.08 14.66 -0.97
CA GLU A 112 19.08 14.08 -1.88
C GLU A 112 18.25 12.99 -1.21
N TYR A 113 18.87 12.10 -0.45
CA TYR A 113 18.14 11.00 0.21
C TYR A 113 17.08 11.50 1.22
N GLN A 114 17.31 12.67 1.85
CA GLN A 114 16.33 13.29 2.75
C GLN A 114 15.14 13.85 1.96
N VAL A 115 15.41 14.59 0.90
CA VAL A 115 14.37 15.18 0.04
C VAL A 115 13.55 14.08 -0.62
N ASN A 116 14.21 13.06 -1.19
CA ASN A 116 13.53 11.93 -1.80
C ASN A 116 12.57 11.23 -0.84
N LEU A 117 12.96 11.03 0.42
CA LEU A 117 12.08 10.42 1.41
C LEU A 117 10.88 11.30 1.75
N GLU A 118 11.08 12.60 1.96
CA GLU A 118 9.97 13.53 2.23
C GLU A 118 8.95 13.56 1.08
N VAL A 119 9.42 13.66 -0.16
CA VAL A 119 8.54 13.65 -1.34
C VAL A 119 7.80 12.33 -1.42
N SER A 120 8.50 11.20 -1.21
CA SER A 120 7.91 9.87 -1.26
C SER A 120 6.84 9.65 -0.19
N LEU A 121 7.03 10.15 1.03
CA LEU A 121 6.03 10.05 2.10
C LEU A 121 4.79 10.91 1.82
N LYS A 122 4.97 12.09 1.24
CA LYS A 122 3.83 12.93 0.77
C LYS A 122 3.08 12.25 -0.36
N LEU A 123 3.79 11.67 -1.33
CA LEU A 123 3.21 10.91 -2.44
C LEU A 123 2.44 9.69 -1.93
N LYS A 124 3.00 8.91 -0.98
CA LYS A 124 2.30 7.81 -0.30
C LYS A 124 0.94 8.27 0.23
N SER A 125 0.92 9.34 1.00
CA SER A 125 -0.32 9.85 1.61
C SER A 125 -1.33 10.29 0.55
N ALA A 126 -0.87 10.95 -0.52
CA ALA A 126 -1.74 11.41 -1.61
C ALA A 126 -2.32 10.26 -2.44
N LEU A 127 -1.58 9.18 -2.65
CA LEU A 127 -2.03 7.99 -3.37
C LEU A 127 -3.03 7.18 -2.53
N ILE A 128 -2.75 6.98 -1.24
CA ILE A 128 -3.69 6.30 -0.32
C ILE A 128 -5.03 7.07 -0.27
N ALA A 129 -4.99 8.39 -0.19
CA ALA A 129 -6.21 9.20 -0.20
C ALA A 129 -7.02 9.10 -1.51
N ARG A 130 -6.41 8.61 -2.59
CA ARG A 130 -7.03 8.32 -3.90
C ARG A 130 -7.43 6.85 -4.08
N GLY A 131 -7.30 6.03 -3.04
CA GLY A 131 -7.72 4.63 -3.07
C GLY A 131 -6.68 3.64 -3.59
N TYR A 132 -5.44 4.05 -3.83
CA TYR A 132 -4.35 3.14 -4.20
C TYR A 132 -3.77 2.43 -2.98
N ASP A 133 -3.33 1.18 -3.16
CA ASP A 133 -2.47 0.51 -2.20
C ASP A 133 -1.01 0.94 -2.41
N VAL A 134 -0.30 1.27 -1.34
CA VAL A 134 1.08 1.77 -1.44
C VAL A 134 2.05 0.93 -0.63
N TYR A 135 3.13 0.48 -1.28
CA TYR A 135 4.26 -0.19 -0.68
C TYR A 135 5.50 0.71 -0.71
N MET A 136 6.08 1.00 0.45
CA MET A 136 7.31 1.80 0.53
C MET A 136 8.53 0.88 0.60
N ILE A 137 9.52 1.10 -0.28
CA ILE A 137 10.81 0.38 -0.20
C ILE A 137 11.61 0.79 1.05
N ARG A 138 11.50 2.04 1.47
CA ARG A 138 12.02 2.54 2.75
C ARG A 138 11.14 3.65 3.30
N GLU A 139 11.03 3.72 4.61
CA GLU A 139 10.34 4.79 5.33
C GLU A 139 11.27 5.58 6.26
N THR A 140 12.55 5.20 6.31
CA THR A 140 13.59 5.92 7.06
C THR A 140 14.84 6.13 6.20
N ASN A 141 15.73 7.03 6.65
CA ASN A 141 17.01 7.27 5.98
C ASN A 141 18.09 6.27 6.41
N ASP A 142 17.95 5.66 7.59
CA ASP A 142 18.92 4.73 8.15
C ASP A 142 18.56 3.29 7.77
N VAL A 143 18.87 2.96 6.53
CA VAL A 143 18.70 1.61 5.94
C VAL A 143 19.97 1.18 5.22
N SER A 144 20.09 -0.13 4.95
CA SER A 144 21.20 -0.70 4.16
C SER A 144 20.62 -1.54 3.01
N LEU A 145 20.13 -0.87 1.97
CA LEU A 145 19.47 -1.45 0.81
C LEU A 145 20.24 -1.15 -0.46
N SER A 146 20.78 -2.18 -1.12
CA SER A 146 21.38 -2.04 -2.45
C SER A 146 20.29 -1.79 -3.51
N ASN A 147 20.68 -1.27 -4.69
CA ASN A 147 19.73 -1.08 -5.79
C ASN A 147 19.09 -2.41 -6.25
N LYS A 148 19.87 -3.51 -6.23
CA LYS A 148 19.34 -4.85 -6.49
C LYS A 148 18.30 -5.26 -5.45
N LYS A 149 18.59 -5.05 -4.14
CA LYS A 149 17.62 -5.41 -3.08
C LYS A 149 16.34 -4.60 -3.20
N ARG A 150 16.43 -3.30 -3.53
CA ARG A 150 15.27 -2.43 -3.77
C ARG A 150 14.39 -2.95 -4.92
N ALA A 151 15.02 -3.34 -6.04
CA ALA A 151 14.29 -3.92 -7.17
C ALA A 151 13.61 -5.25 -6.80
N LEU A 152 14.28 -6.12 -6.05
CA LEU A 152 13.69 -7.36 -5.55
C LEU A 152 12.51 -7.10 -4.63
N MET A 153 12.62 -6.16 -3.68
CA MET A 153 11.53 -5.78 -2.79
C MET A 153 10.31 -5.27 -3.57
N ALA A 154 10.52 -4.45 -4.62
CA ALA A 154 9.45 -4.00 -5.48
C ALA A 154 8.74 -5.16 -6.17
N ASN A 155 9.49 -6.11 -6.77
CA ASN A 155 8.93 -7.28 -7.42
C ASN A 155 8.20 -8.21 -6.43
N GLU A 156 8.81 -8.48 -5.27
CA GLU A 156 8.24 -9.33 -4.22
C GLU A 156 6.98 -8.72 -3.58
N SER A 157 6.82 -7.40 -3.63
CA SER A 157 5.64 -6.72 -3.10
C SER A 157 4.36 -7.00 -3.88
N GLY A 158 4.45 -7.51 -5.10
CA GLY A 158 3.31 -7.69 -6.01
C GLY A 158 2.71 -6.37 -6.47
N SER A 159 3.49 -5.28 -6.51
CA SER A 159 3.01 -3.98 -7.00
C SER A 159 2.89 -3.96 -8.51
N ASP A 160 1.84 -3.30 -9.00
CA ASP A 160 1.56 -3.13 -10.44
C ASP A 160 2.46 -2.04 -11.05
N ILE A 161 2.88 -1.05 -10.24
CA ILE A 161 3.70 0.10 -10.65
C ILE A 161 4.86 0.29 -9.68
N LEU A 162 6.05 0.65 -10.19
CA LEU A 162 7.17 1.15 -9.40
C LEU A 162 7.48 2.59 -9.75
N LEU A 163 7.39 3.48 -8.76
CA LEU A 163 7.83 4.87 -8.85
C LEU A 163 9.11 5.06 -8.05
N ARG A 164 10.19 5.49 -8.72
CA ARG A 164 11.47 5.76 -8.08
C ARG A 164 11.74 7.27 -8.06
N ILE A 165 11.86 7.83 -6.86
CA ILE A 165 11.98 9.27 -6.64
C ILE A 165 13.44 9.66 -6.45
N HIS A 166 13.90 10.62 -7.25
CA HIS A 166 15.24 11.19 -7.21
C HIS A 166 15.20 12.71 -7.39
N CYS A 167 16.24 13.39 -6.92
CA CYS A 167 16.56 14.75 -7.35
C CYS A 167 17.73 14.67 -8.33
N ASN A 168 17.57 15.31 -9.49
CA ASN A 168 18.66 15.45 -10.44
C ASN A 168 19.59 16.60 -10.05
N SER A 169 20.84 16.54 -10.54
CA SER A 169 21.77 17.67 -10.53
C SER A 169 22.01 18.16 -11.96
N ALA A 170 22.27 19.44 -12.12
CA ALA A 170 22.67 20.03 -13.38
C ALA A 170 23.69 21.14 -13.12
N ASP A 171 24.62 21.32 -14.05
CA ASP A 171 25.63 22.39 -13.95
C ASP A 171 25.03 23.77 -14.28
N SER A 172 23.91 23.79 -14.99
CA SER A 172 23.20 25.02 -15.34
C SER A 172 22.30 25.52 -14.20
N GLN A 173 22.49 26.76 -13.79
CA GLN A 173 21.62 27.41 -12.80
C GLN A 173 20.18 27.63 -13.29
N SER A 174 19.94 27.59 -14.60
CA SER A 174 18.61 27.72 -15.20
C SER A 174 17.84 26.39 -15.23
N ALA A 175 18.48 25.26 -14.94
CA ALA A 175 17.81 23.98 -14.92
C ALA A 175 16.83 23.89 -13.75
N ASN A 176 15.55 23.71 -14.08
CA ASN A 176 14.46 23.54 -13.12
C ASN A 176 13.34 22.71 -13.75
N GLY A 177 12.40 22.25 -12.91
CA GLY A 177 11.25 21.46 -13.34
C GLY A 177 11.32 19.99 -12.91
N ALA A 178 10.32 19.23 -13.32
CA ALA A 178 10.24 17.79 -13.12
C ALA A 178 10.62 17.05 -14.41
N LEU A 179 11.20 15.86 -14.24
CA LEU A 179 11.57 14.98 -15.35
C LEU A 179 11.10 13.57 -15.01
N THR A 180 10.38 12.94 -15.93
CA THR A 180 10.04 11.52 -15.87
C THR A 180 10.97 10.72 -16.78
N MET A 181 11.33 9.51 -16.35
CA MET A 181 12.15 8.57 -17.11
C MET A 181 11.54 7.18 -17.08
N SER A 182 11.44 6.56 -18.24
CA SER A 182 10.97 5.18 -18.40
C SER A 182 12.02 4.31 -19.11
N PRO A 183 11.98 2.98 -18.93
CA PRO A 183 12.86 2.08 -19.67
C PRO A 183 12.52 2.11 -21.17
N THR A 184 13.52 1.98 -22.03
CA THR A 184 13.34 1.84 -23.46
C THR A 184 13.12 0.39 -23.87
N SER A 185 12.51 0.17 -25.05
CA SER A 185 12.31 -1.18 -25.61
C SER A 185 13.63 -1.89 -25.95
N SER A 186 14.75 -1.16 -26.08
CA SER A 186 16.09 -1.72 -26.26
C SER A 186 16.72 -2.24 -24.97
N ASN A 187 16.16 -1.92 -23.80
CA ASN A 187 16.63 -2.45 -22.53
C ASN A 187 16.28 -3.94 -22.41
N PRO A 188 17.28 -4.85 -22.36
CA PRO A 188 17.02 -6.30 -22.36
C PRO A 188 16.28 -6.79 -21.12
N TYR A 189 16.34 -6.04 -20.01
CA TYR A 189 15.74 -6.40 -18.72
C TYR A 189 14.31 -5.90 -18.53
N CYS A 190 13.88 -4.91 -19.31
CA CYS A 190 12.61 -4.20 -19.11
C CYS A 190 11.77 -4.13 -20.38
N ARG A 191 12.10 -4.88 -21.44
CA ARG A 191 11.42 -4.80 -22.75
C ARG A 191 9.92 -5.03 -22.65
N SER A 192 9.49 -5.99 -21.84
CA SER A 192 8.07 -6.36 -21.68
C SER A 192 7.21 -5.27 -21.04
N ILE A 193 7.80 -4.37 -20.27
CA ILE A 193 7.10 -3.29 -19.57
C ILE A 193 7.37 -1.90 -20.18
N ALA A 194 8.19 -1.82 -21.22
CA ALA A 194 8.67 -0.53 -21.74
C ALA A 194 7.53 0.35 -22.27
N ALA A 195 6.58 -0.22 -23.03
CA ALA A 195 5.46 0.55 -23.59
C ALA A 195 4.56 1.15 -22.49
N ASN A 196 4.10 0.33 -21.55
CA ASN A 196 3.26 0.79 -20.44
C ASN A 196 4.00 1.79 -19.52
N SER A 197 5.32 1.60 -19.35
CA SER A 197 6.14 2.53 -18.55
C SER A 197 6.30 3.88 -19.26
N GLN A 198 6.39 3.89 -20.58
CA GLN A 198 6.44 5.12 -21.38
C GLN A 198 5.10 5.85 -21.29
N GLU A 199 3.98 5.17 -21.49
CA GLU A 199 2.65 5.75 -21.35
C GLU A 199 2.46 6.38 -19.96
N LEU A 200 2.81 5.65 -18.89
CA LEU A 200 2.78 6.19 -17.53
C LEU A 200 3.63 7.46 -17.39
N SER A 201 4.84 7.48 -17.97
CA SER A 201 5.75 8.63 -17.84
C SER A 201 5.26 9.87 -18.61
N GLU A 202 4.38 9.73 -19.59
CA GLU A 202 3.73 10.81 -20.31
C GLU A 202 2.52 11.38 -19.55
N CYS A 203 1.94 10.59 -18.63
CA CYS A 203 0.79 11.00 -17.80
C CYS A 203 1.19 11.65 -16.47
N VAL A 204 2.45 11.61 -16.07
CA VAL A 204 2.99 12.14 -14.82
C VAL A 204 3.76 13.42 -15.09
#